data_fa78b37ec6ad371f6d0d2600bff63ad1
#
_entry.id   fa78b37ec6ad371f6d0d2600bff63ad1
#
_cell.length_a   1.000
_cell.length_b   1.000
_cell.length_c   1.000
_cell.angle_alpha   90.00
_cell.angle_beta   90.00
_cell.angle_gamma   90.00
#
_symmetry.space_group_name_H-M   'P 1'
#
loop_
_entity.id
_entity.type
_entity.pdbx_description
1 polymer ?
#
loop_
_entity_poly.entity_id
_entity_poly.type
_entity_poly.pdbx_seq_one_letter_code
_entity_poly.pdbx_strand_id
1 'polypeptide(L)'
;MFIVKPSFLSMSGLALILLLTGCQSVSKTTDKVGSWLGVKPSVPEVNAKGMVDLSQTTLNQLEQFNTNMPKNQWVYMKNKTQDVYILQNKSDDQSILSFRFNCQLSTQKPTFYLYNAKGEQILSAYDDKLGQIQFLLDNKNYLNPFNLYSSQKLETFKKELVTAKTIKIYHAGHLYRFENQHAELLNKPVSCQE
;
A
#
# COMPACT_ATOMS: atom_id res chain seq x y z
N MET A 1 -23.43 61.39 -10.88
CA MET A 1 -23.30 62.54 -9.93
C MET A 1 -23.05 61.96 -8.56
N PHE A 2 -21.92 62.34 -7.96
CA PHE A 2 -21.37 62.01 -6.60
C PHE A 2 -20.95 60.56 -6.40
N ILE A 3 -19.72 60.19 -6.51
CA ILE A 3 -18.47 60.39 -5.74
C ILE A 3 -18.68 60.51 -4.23
N VAL A 4 -18.24 59.50 -3.47
CA VAL A 4 -17.43 59.64 -2.26
C VAL A 4 -16.68 58.30 -1.94
N LYS A 5 -15.37 58.30 -2.06
CA LYS A 5 -14.42 57.61 -1.17
C LYS A 5 -14.17 58.52 0.04
N PRO A 6 -13.78 58.08 1.19
CA PRO A 6 -12.47 57.49 1.51
C PRO A 6 -12.49 56.50 2.69
N SER A 7 -11.48 55.78 2.93
CA SER A 7 -10.20 55.92 3.63
C SER A 7 -10.06 54.97 4.79
N PHE A 8 -8.97 54.22 4.72
CA PHE A 8 -8.01 53.84 5.79
C PHE A 8 -8.56 53.45 7.18
N LEU A 9 -8.25 52.24 7.59
CA LEU A 9 -7.39 52.07 8.79
C LEU A 9 -6.75 50.69 8.83
N SER A 10 -5.45 50.72 8.79
CA SER A 10 -4.54 49.64 9.14
C SER A 10 -4.73 49.27 10.61
N MET A 11 -4.77 47.97 10.91
CA MET A 11 -4.29 47.52 12.22
C MET A 11 -3.64 46.15 12.10
N SER A 12 -2.36 46.22 12.31
CA SER A 12 -1.42 45.19 12.70
C SER A 12 -2.03 44.21 13.70
N GLY A 13 -1.96 42.93 13.40
CA GLY A 13 -2.36 41.85 14.31
C GLY A 13 -1.48 40.66 14.10
N LEU A 14 -0.29 40.73 14.65
CA LEU A 14 0.50 39.66 15.27
C LEU A 14 0.31 38.26 14.76
N ALA A 15 1.15 37.85 13.82
CA ALA A 15 1.35 36.46 13.42
C ALA A 15 1.90 35.67 14.63
N LEU A 16 1.04 34.87 15.25
CA LEU A 16 1.45 33.86 16.22
C LEU A 16 1.96 32.63 15.43
N ILE A 17 3.24 32.66 15.10
CA ILE A 17 3.97 31.49 14.58
C ILE A 17 4.11 30.53 15.76
N LEU A 18 3.19 29.59 15.88
CA LEU A 18 3.38 28.38 16.68
C LEU A 18 4.40 27.50 15.96
N LEU A 19 5.64 27.63 16.40
CA LEU A 19 6.72 26.72 16.10
C LEU A 19 6.37 25.33 16.66
N LEU A 20 5.79 24.47 15.83
CA LEU A 20 5.75 23.02 16.06
C LEU A 20 7.12 22.43 15.74
N THR A 21 8.13 22.83 16.49
CA THR A 21 9.43 22.17 16.58
C THR A 21 9.37 21.15 17.71
N GLY A 22 8.90 19.95 17.41
CA GLY A 22 8.82 18.97 18.50
C GLY A 22 8.62 17.51 18.13
N CYS A 23 9.06 17.04 16.95
CA CYS A 23 9.06 15.59 16.67
C CYS A 23 10.21 15.10 15.78
N GLN A 24 11.28 15.85 15.59
CA GLN A 24 12.42 15.39 14.77
C GLN A 24 13.63 14.88 15.56
N SER A 25 13.58 14.84 16.88
CA SER A 25 14.76 14.52 17.68
C SER A 25 14.83 13.08 18.23
N VAL A 26 13.78 12.25 18.08
CA VAL A 26 13.82 10.88 18.61
C VAL A 26 14.39 9.87 17.61
N SER A 27 14.22 10.07 16.30
CA SER A 27 14.75 9.16 15.28
C SER A 27 16.27 9.26 15.05
N LYS A 28 16.87 10.42 15.30
CA LYS A 28 18.33 10.63 15.12
C LYS A 28 19.20 10.03 16.23
N THR A 29 18.61 9.73 17.39
CA THR A 29 19.39 9.21 18.53
C THR A 29 19.59 7.69 18.43
N THR A 30 18.66 6.98 17.83
CA THR A 30 18.76 5.51 17.65
C THR A 30 19.79 5.13 16.58
N ASP A 31 19.86 5.92 15.48
CA ASP A 31 20.85 5.70 14.43
C ASP A 31 22.29 5.95 14.89
N LYS A 32 22.49 6.87 15.84
CA LYS A 32 23.83 7.15 16.39
C LYS A 32 24.36 6.08 17.34
N VAL A 33 23.49 5.40 18.07
CA VAL A 33 23.91 4.32 19.00
C VAL A 33 24.33 3.07 18.23
N GLY A 34 23.59 2.73 17.15
CA GLY A 34 23.93 1.63 16.27
C GLY A 34 25.24 1.84 15.50
N SER A 35 25.55 3.07 15.09
CA SER A 35 26.77 3.38 14.35
C SER A 35 28.03 3.33 15.22
N TRP A 36 27.91 3.59 16.53
CA TRP A 36 29.05 3.51 17.46
C TRP A 36 29.48 2.05 17.76
N LEU A 37 28.55 1.12 17.67
CA LEU A 37 28.82 -0.32 17.82
C LEU A 37 29.20 -1.00 16.50
N GLY A 38 29.34 -0.27 15.38
CA GLY A 38 29.70 -0.82 14.08
C GLY A 38 28.62 -1.69 13.42
N VAL A 39 27.44 -1.78 14.04
CA VAL A 39 26.30 -2.51 13.48
C VAL A 39 25.48 -1.50 12.66
N LYS A 40 25.65 -1.52 11.34
CA LYS A 40 24.69 -0.84 10.46
C LYS A 40 23.34 -1.55 10.63
N PRO A 41 22.26 -0.83 10.97
CA PRO A 41 20.95 -1.45 11.03
C PRO A 41 20.66 -2.08 9.66
N SER A 42 20.53 -3.40 9.62
CA SER A 42 20.24 -4.13 8.38
C SER A 42 18.83 -3.80 7.90
N VAL A 43 18.66 -3.60 6.60
CA VAL A 43 17.33 -3.55 5.99
C VAL A 43 16.64 -4.87 6.24
N PRO A 44 15.36 -4.90 6.64
CA PRO A 44 14.63 -6.16 6.81
C PRO A 44 14.64 -6.99 5.52
N GLU A 45 14.87 -8.30 5.64
CA GLU A 45 14.91 -9.20 4.50
C GLU A 45 13.68 -10.09 4.45
N VAL A 46 13.19 -10.33 3.24
CA VAL A 46 12.12 -11.30 2.98
C VAL A 46 12.72 -12.70 3.07
N ASN A 47 12.17 -13.53 3.94
CA ASN A 47 12.62 -14.91 4.08
C ASN A 47 12.17 -15.79 2.90
N ALA A 48 12.68 -17.04 2.83
CA ALA A 48 12.36 -18.00 1.77
C ALA A 48 10.86 -18.35 1.65
N LYS A 49 10.02 -17.99 2.65
CA LYS A 49 8.58 -18.18 2.65
C LYS A 49 7.82 -16.90 2.23
N GLY A 50 8.50 -15.90 1.68
CA GLY A 50 7.89 -14.64 1.26
C GLY A 50 7.44 -13.74 2.41
N MET A 51 7.96 -13.90 3.65
CA MET A 51 7.52 -13.15 4.82
C MET A 51 8.64 -12.26 5.37
N VAL A 52 8.26 -11.08 5.88
CA VAL A 52 9.15 -10.15 6.57
C VAL A 52 8.49 -9.59 7.81
N ASP A 53 9.28 -9.37 8.87
CA ASP A 53 8.83 -8.71 10.11
C ASP A 53 9.38 -7.28 10.14
N LEU A 54 8.47 -6.31 10.14
CA LEU A 54 8.77 -4.88 10.13
C LEU A 54 8.58 -4.22 11.51
N SER A 55 8.37 -5.01 12.57
CA SER A 55 8.00 -4.51 13.91
C SER A 55 9.07 -3.60 14.54
N GLN A 56 10.33 -3.76 14.14
CA GLN A 56 11.46 -2.98 14.65
C GLN A 56 12.12 -2.11 13.55
N THR A 57 11.41 -1.90 12.45
CA THR A 57 11.94 -1.20 11.26
C THR A 57 11.80 0.30 11.42
N THR A 58 12.87 1.04 11.18
CA THR A 58 12.85 2.52 11.10
C THR A 58 12.26 2.98 9.76
N LEU A 59 11.84 4.24 9.66
CA LEU A 59 11.31 4.80 8.42
C LEU A 59 12.30 4.68 7.26
N ASN A 60 13.58 4.98 7.49
CA ASN A 60 14.62 4.88 6.46
C ASN A 60 14.81 3.43 5.98
N GLN A 61 14.79 2.44 6.88
CA GLN A 61 14.83 1.03 6.52
C GLN A 61 13.59 0.59 5.75
N LEU A 62 12.41 1.13 6.11
CA LEU A 62 11.17 0.84 5.40
C LEU A 62 11.20 1.38 3.96
N GLU A 63 11.72 2.58 3.75
CA GLU A 63 11.92 3.15 2.41
C GLU A 63 12.89 2.31 1.56
N GLN A 64 14.00 1.90 2.16
CA GLN A 64 14.97 1.01 1.51
C GLN A 64 14.35 -0.36 1.21
N PHE A 65 13.57 -0.91 2.12
CA PHE A 65 12.86 -2.16 1.91
C PHE A 65 11.87 -2.06 0.75
N ASN A 66 11.04 -1.00 0.71
CA ASN A 66 10.07 -0.79 -0.37
C ASN A 66 10.76 -0.67 -1.74
N THR A 67 11.91 0.00 -1.78
CA THR A 67 12.72 0.11 -3.01
C THR A 67 13.24 -1.25 -3.45
N ASN A 68 13.73 -2.07 -2.52
CA ASN A 68 14.37 -3.36 -2.78
C ASN A 68 13.41 -4.56 -2.63
N MET A 69 12.13 -4.33 -2.41
CA MET A 69 11.15 -5.41 -2.28
C MET A 69 11.23 -6.36 -3.48
N PRO A 70 11.29 -7.69 -3.25
CA PRO A 70 11.34 -8.69 -4.31
C PRO A 70 10.19 -8.52 -5.29
N LYS A 71 10.51 -8.68 -6.59
CA LYS A 71 9.53 -8.61 -7.67
C LYS A 71 8.91 -9.96 -7.97
N ASN A 72 7.76 -9.93 -8.63
CA ASN A 72 7.10 -11.09 -9.22
C ASN A 72 6.67 -12.15 -8.22
N GLN A 73 6.53 -11.77 -6.95
CA GLN A 73 6.08 -12.66 -5.88
C GLN A 73 5.29 -11.90 -4.81
N TRP A 74 4.46 -12.61 -4.09
CA TRP A 74 3.79 -12.08 -2.92
C TRP A 74 4.76 -11.96 -1.75
N VAL A 75 4.68 -10.83 -1.06
CA VAL A 75 5.41 -10.54 0.18
C VAL A 75 4.40 -10.24 1.27
N TYR A 76 4.45 -11.02 2.35
CA TYR A 76 3.64 -10.83 3.53
C TYR A 76 4.43 -10.09 4.60
N MET A 77 4.08 -8.85 4.82
CA MET A 77 4.70 -7.94 5.78
C MET A 77 3.89 -7.93 7.07
N LYS A 78 4.56 -8.08 8.20
CA LYS A 78 3.95 -8.00 9.54
C LYS A 78 4.62 -6.92 10.36
N ASN A 79 3.80 -6.09 10.97
CA ASN A 79 4.21 -5.21 12.04
C ASN A 79 3.38 -5.57 13.30
N LYS A 80 3.93 -6.42 14.16
CA LYS A 80 3.25 -6.90 15.35
C LYS A 80 3.05 -5.81 16.41
N THR A 81 3.93 -4.80 16.41
CA THR A 81 3.84 -3.67 17.34
C THR A 81 2.59 -2.82 17.08
N GLN A 82 2.21 -2.71 15.80
CA GLN A 82 1.05 -1.94 15.35
C GLN A 82 -0.15 -2.82 14.97
N ASP A 83 -0.02 -4.15 15.08
CA ASP A 83 -1.00 -5.14 14.61
C ASP A 83 -1.38 -4.96 13.13
N VAL A 84 -0.40 -4.58 12.30
CA VAL A 84 -0.58 -4.34 10.86
C VAL A 84 0.01 -5.48 10.06
N TYR A 85 -0.79 -6.01 9.14
CA TYR A 85 -0.44 -7.11 8.24
C TYR A 85 -0.80 -6.74 6.81
N ILE A 86 0.19 -6.75 5.92
CA ILE A 86 0.04 -6.31 4.53
C ILE A 86 0.52 -7.42 3.60
N LEU A 87 -0.19 -7.62 2.49
CA LEU A 87 0.19 -8.53 1.43
C LEU A 87 0.31 -7.75 0.12
N GLN A 88 1.51 -7.77 -0.46
CA GLN A 88 1.82 -7.03 -1.68
C GLN A 88 2.61 -7.88 -2.67
N ASN A 89 2.44 -7.58 -3.95
CA ASN A 89 3.21 -8.14 -5.06
C ASN A 89 3.72 -6.99 -5.92
N LYS A 90 5.01 -6.94 -6.16
CA LYS A 90 5.67 -5.93 -6.98
C LYS A 90 5.98 -6.51 -8.35
N SER A 91 5.54 -5.86 -9.40
CA SER A 91 5.79 -6.25 -10.80
C SER A 91 7.15 -5.78 -11.31
N ASP A 92 7.49 -6.18 -12.54
CA ASP A 92 8.72 -5.75 -13.20
C ASP A 92 8.75 -4.25 -13.49
N ASP A 93 7.60 -3.65 -13.80
CA ASP A 93 7.43 -2.20 -14.04
C ASP A 93 7.32 -1.38 -12.75
N GLN A 94 7.58 -2.00 -11.59
CA GLN A 94 7.53 -1.40 -10.25
C GLN A 94 6.13 -1.09 -9.74
N SER A 95 5.06 -1.45 -10.45
CA SER A 95 3.71 -1.36 -9.92
C SER A 95 3.54 -2.31 -8.73
N ILE A 96 2.75 -1.93 -7.74
CA ILE A 96 2.51 -2.74 -6.54
C ILE A 96 1.03 -3.05 -6.43
N LEU A 97 0.70 -4.33 -6.42
CA LEU A 97 -0.64 -4.84 -6.15
C LEU A 97 -0.74 -5.26 -4.69
N SER A 98 -1.71 -4.70 -3.97
CA SER A 98 -2.03 -5.09 -2.60
C SER A 98 -3.41 -5.71 -2.55
N PHE A 99 -3.52 -6.98 -2.14
CA PHE A 99 -4.79 -7.63 -1.88
C PHE A 99 -5.12 -7.65 -0.38
N ARG A 100 -6.38 -7.36 -0.07
CA ARG A 100 -6.95 -7.41 1.29
C ARG A 100 -8.20 -8.30 1.27
N PHE A 101 -8.00 -9.62 1.18
CA PHE A 101 -9.09 -10.60 1.11
C PHE A 101 -9.55 -11.10 2.47
N ASN A 102 -8.60 -11.53 3.29
CA ASN A 102 -8.87 -12.17 4.55
C ASN A 102 -8.70 -11.15 5.66
N CYS A 103 -9.66 -10.24 5.77
CA CYS A 103 -9.63 -9.18 6.78
C CYS A 103 -9.67 -9.78 8.20
N GLN A 104 -8.84 -9.25 9.10
CA GLN A 104 -8.83 -9.67 10.51
C GLN A 104 -10.18 -9.46 11.20
N LEU A 105 -10.89 -8.39 10.82
CA LEU A 105 -12.24 -8.10 11.31
C LEU A 105 -13.26 -8.45 10.24
N SER A 106 -14.23 -9.28 10.57
CA SER A 106 -15.29 -9.73 9.65
C SER A 106 -16.21 -8.63 9.14
N THR A 107 -16.22 -7.47 9.80
CA THR A 107 -16.97 -6.28 9.37
C THR A 107 -16.31 -5.52 8.23
N GLN A 108 -15.02 -5.77 7.98
CA GLN A 108 -14.26 -5.12 6.93
C GLN A 108 -14.49 -5.81 5.58
N LYS A 109 -14.59 -5.00 4.53
CA LYS A 109 -14.83 -5.53 3.18
C LYS A 109 -13.51 -5.87 2.49
N PRO A 110 -13.44 -7.01 1.79
CA PRO A 110 -12.32 -7.32 0.92
C PRO A 110 -12.13 -6.23 -0.13
N THR A 111 -10.88 -5.86 -0.38
CA THR A 111 -10.51 -4.84 -1.36
C THR A 111 -9.17 -5.14 -2.01
N PHE A 112 -8.78 -4.33 -2.99
CA PHE A 112 -7.43 -4.27 -3.52
C PHE A 112 -7.02 -2.83 -3.75
N TYR A 113 -5.72 -2.61 -3.79
CA TYR A 113 -5.11 -1.37 -4.22
C TYR A 113 -4.01 -1.64 -5.23
N LEU A 114 -3.91 -0.76 -6.22
CA LEU A 114 -2.82 -0.74 -7.18
C LEU A 114 -2.08 0.58 -7.05
N TYR A 115 -0.76 0.51 -6.90
CA TYR A 115 0.12 1.66 -6.79
C TYR A 115 1.08 1.70 -7.98
N ASN A 116 1.45 2.89 -8.41
CA ASN A 116 2.50 3.08 -9.41
C ASN A 116 3.90 2.96 -8.79
N ALA A 117 4.94 3.10 -9.62
CA ALA A 117 6.34 3.03 -9.19
C ALA A 117 6.74 4.10 -8.16
N LYS A 118 5.95 5.19 -8.02
CA LYS A 118 6.16 6.24 -7.04
C LYS A 118 5.45 5.97 -5.70
N GLY A 119 4.68 4.87 -5.61
CA GLY A 119 3.86 4.55 -4.44
C GLY A 119 2.53 5.31 -4.40
N GLU A 120 2.14 5.99 -5.47
CA GLU A 120 0.85 6.66 -5.57
C GLU A 120 -0.24 5.64 -5.94
N GLN A 121 -1.35 5.65 -5.19
CA GLN A 121 -2.49 4.79 -5.51
C GLN A 121 -3.14 5.25 -6.81
N ILE A 122 -3.22 4.35 -7.77
CA ILE A 122 -3.81 4.60 -9.10
C ILE A 122 -5.15 3.90 -9.29
N LEU A 123 -5.45 2.88 -8.50
CA LEU A 123 -6.67 2.11 -8.63
C LEU A 123 -7.05 1.45 -7.30
N SER A 124 -8.35 1.37 -7.03
CA SER A 124 -8.91 0.61 -5.91
C SER A 124 -10.16 -0.17 -6.32
N ALA A 125 -10.61 -1.10 -5.47
CA ALA A 125 -11.72 -1.99 -5.74
C ALA A 125 -13.04 -1.29 -6.11
N TYR A 126 -13.27 -0.12 -5.50
CA TYR A 126 -14.55 0.60 -5.54
C TYR A 126 -14.44 1.94 -6.26
N ASP A 127 -13.48 2.09 -7.15
CA ASP A 127 -13.27 3.32 -7.89
C ASP A 127 -14.16 3.38 -9.14
N ASP A 128 -15.41 3.79 -8.96
CA ASP A 128 -16.41 3.88 -10.01
C ASP A 128 -16.11 4.95 -11.07
N LYS A 129 -15.22 5.90 -10.77
CA LYS A 129 -14.90 7.02 -11.67
C LYS A 129 -13.94 6.66 -12.79
N LEU A 130 -13.23 5.55 -12.66
CA LEU A 130 -12.12 5.18 -13.53
C LEU A 130 -12.48 4.12 -14.58
N GLY A 131 -13.76 3.82 -14.81
CA GLY A 131 -14.21 2.85 -15.81
C GLY A 131 -14.17 1.39 -15.32
N GLN A 132 -14.35 0.47 -16.26
CA GLN A 132 -14.50 -0.94 -15.92
C GLN A 132 -13.15 -1.60 -15.63
N ILE A 133 -12.95 -2.04 -14.39
CA ILE A 133 -11.79 -2.84 -13.97
C ILE A 133 -12.02 -4.30 -14.38
N GLN A 134 -11.02 -4.93 -14.98
CA GLN A 134 -11.06 -6.35 -15.33
C GLN A 134 -9.84 -7.07 -14.78
N PHE A 135 -10.07 -8.13 -14.02
CA PHE A 135 -9.03 -9.05 -13.59
C PHE A 135 -8.99 -10.27 -14.51
N LEU A 136 -7.78 -10.62 -14.95
CA LEU A 136 -7.54 -11.83 -15.71
C LEU A 136 -6.55 -12.72 -14.92
N LEU A 137 -6.94 -13.96 -14.69
CA LEU A 137 -6.06 -15.00 -14.15
C LEU A 137 -5.72 -15.96 -15.30
N ASP A 138 -4.44 -16.06 -15.64
CA ASP A 138 -3.95 -16.85 -16.79
C ASP A 138 -4.78 -16.61 -18.07
N ASN A 139 -5.14 -15.33 -18.30
CA ASN A 139 -5.98 -14.83 -19.41
C ASN A 139 -7.50 -15.11 -19.30
N LYS A 140 -7.98 -15.82 -18.29
CA LYS A 140 -9.41 -15.96 -18.02
C LYS A 140 -9.93 -14.71 -17.31
N ASN A 141 -10.95 -14.06 -17.88
CA ASN A 141 -11.49 -12.79 -17.37
C ASN A 141 -12.52 -13.03 -16.26
N TYR A 142 -12.35 -12.36 -15.11
CA TYR A 142 -13.25 -12.40 -13.96
C TYR A 142 -14.02 -11.09 -13.75
N LEU A 143 -13.86 -10.11 -14.66
CA LEU A 143 -14.36 -8.73 -14.46
C LEU A 143 -13.80 -8.13 -13.18
N ASN A 144 -14.54 -7.23 -12.50
CA ASN A 144 -14.17 -6.77 -11.16
C ASN A 144 -14.82 -7.71 -10.11
N PRO A 145 -14.03 -8.62 -9.47
CA PRO A 145 -14.58 -9.57 -8.51
C PRO A 145 -14.97 -8.92 -7.18
N PHE A 146 -14.51 -7.68 -6.93
CA PHE A 146 -14.81 -6.93 -5.72
C PHE A 146 -16.13 -6.15 -5.79
N ASN A 147 -16.84 -6.21 -6.91
CA ASN A 147 -18.12 -5.53 -7.03
C ASN A 147 -19.09 -6.01 -5.95
N LEU A 148 -19.68 -5.08 -5.21
CA LEU A 148 -20.53 -5.29 -4.03
C LEU A 148 -21.70 -6.28 -4.23
N TYR A 149 -22.12 -6.49 -5.46
CA TYR A 149 -23.28 -7.35 -5.78
C TYR A 149 -22.94 -8.83 -6.00
N SER A 150 -21.70 -9.27 -5.72
CA SER A 150 -21.29 -10.62 -6.13
C SER A 150 -20.27 -11.27 -5.21
N SER A 151 -20.66 -11.55 -3.96
CA SER A 151 -19.84 -12.34 -3.03
C SER A 151 -19.37 -13.69 -3.63
N GLN A 152 -20.25 -14.36 -4.38
CA GLN A 152 -19.93 -15.61 -5.05
C GLN A 152 -18.83 -15.47 -6.11
N LYS A 153 -18.78 -14.34 -6.84
CA LYS A 153 -17.71 -14.08 -7.82
C LYS A 153 -16.38 -13.87 -7.14
N LEU A 154 -16.36 -13.16 -6.01
CA LEU A 154 -15.14 -12.96 -5.24
C LEU A 154 -14.59 -14.28 -4.70
N GLU A 155 -15.42 -15.15 -4.15
CA GLU A 155 -14.99 -16.46 -3.65
C GLU A 155 -14.47 -17.36 -4.79
N THR A 156 -15.12 -17.35 -5.95
CA THR A 156 -14.63 -18.06 -7.14
C THR A 156 -13.28 -17.50 -7.59
N PHE A 157 -13.15 -16.18 -7.64
CA PHE A 157 -11.90 -15.51 -8.00
C PHE A 157 -10.76 -15.86 -7.01
N LYS A 158 -11.00 -15.80 -5.70
CA LYS A 158 -10.02 -16.17 -4.66
C LYS A 158 -9.54 -17.61 -4.83
N LYS A 159 -10.43 -18.53 -5.09
CA LYS A 159 -10.11 -19.95 -5.28
C LYS A 159 -9.21 -20.17 -6.50
N GLU A 160 -9.52 -19.54 -7.62
CA GLU A 160 -8.74 -19.65 -8.85
C GLU A 160 -7.40 -18.88 -8.75
N LEU A 161 -7.38 -17.77 -8.03
CA LEU A 161 -6.20 -16.95 -7.84
C LEU A 161 -5.05 -17.72 -7.20
N VAL A 162 -5.32 -18.60 -6.23
CA VAL A 162 -4.28 -19.39 -5.53
C VAL A 162 -3.51 -20.32 -6.48
N THR A 163 -4.13 -20.72 -7.59
CA THR A 163 -3.55 -21.67 -8.57
C THR A 163 -3.06 -21.01 -9.86
N ALA A 164 -3.48 -19.78 -10.11
CA ALA A 164 -3.06 -19.02 -11.29
C ALA A 164 -1.55 -18.73 -11.27
N LYS A 165 -0.93 -18.67 -12.44
CA LYS A 165 0.49 -18.28 -12.60
C LYS A 165 0.65 -16.77 -12.75
N THR A 166 -0.31 -16.12 -13.41
CA THR A 166 -0.25 -14.69 -13.71
C THR A 166 -1.55 -13.99 -13.35
N ILE A 167 -1.42 -12.76 -12.88
CA ILE A 167 -2.52 -11.85 -12.61
C ILE A 167 -2.36 -10.67 -13.54
N LYS A 168 -3.43 -10.34 -14.27
CA LYS A 168 -3.48 -9.12 -15.08
C LYS A 168 -4.65 -8.27 -14.65
N ILE A 169 -4.43 -6.95 -14.60
CA ILE A 169 -5.48 -5.96 -14.32
C ILE A 169 -5.54 -5.04 -15.54
N TYR A 170 -6.68 -5.06 -16.22
CA TYR A 170 -6.95 -4.13 -17.31
C TYR A 170 -7.87 -3.02 -16.84
N HIS A 171 -7.46 -1.76 -17.11
CA HIS A 171 -8.24 -0.59 -16.76
C HIS A 171 -7.85 0.59 -17.66
N ALA A 172 -8.84 1.30 -18.21
CA ALA A 172 -8.67 2.53 -19.00
C ALA A 172 -7.57 2.45 -20.09
N GLY A 173 -7.48 1.30 -20.80
CA GLY A 173 -6.46 1.08 -21.83
C GLY A 173 -5.09 0.64 -21.33
N HIS A 174 -4.87 0.57 -20.02
CA HIS A 174 -3.63 0.08 -19.41
C HIS A 174 -3.77 -1.37 -18.96
N LEU A 175 -2.69 -2.14 -19.10
CA LEU A 175 -2.58 -3.52 -18.65
C LEU A 175 -1.42 -3.64 -17.66
N TYR A 176 -1.76 -3.97 -16.41
CA TYR A 176 -0.79 -4.27 -15.36
C TYR A 176 -0.62 -5.78 -15.24
N ARG A 177 0.61 -6.27 -15.15
CA ARG A 177 0.91 -7.70 -15.07
C ARG A 177 1.75 -8.03 -13.84
N PHE A 178 1.36 -9.09 -13.15
CA PHE A 178 2.02 -9.63 -11.97
C PHE A 178 2.20 -11.14 -12.12
N GLU A 179 3.37 -11.65 -11.79
CA GLU A 179 3.56 -13.08 -11.56
C GLU A 179 3.02 -13.44 -10.17
N ASN A 180 2.50 -14.65 -10.02
CA ASN A 180 1.77 -15.06 -8.80
C ASN A 180 2.59 -16.04 -7.93
N GLN A 181 3.90 -15.82 -7.79
CA GLN A 181 4.73 -16.64 -6.91
C GLN A 181 4.36 -16.42 -5.44
N HIS A 182 4.50 -17.43 -4.59
CA HIS A 182 4.07 -17.44 -3.18
C HIS A 182 2.56 -17.18 -3.01
N ALA A 183 1.73 -17.72 -3.92
CA ALA A 183 0.28 -17.57 -3.87
C ALA A 183 -0.37 -18.14 -2.60
N GLU A 184 0.31 -19.06 -1.89
CA GLU A 184 -0.13 -19.57 -0.59
C GLU A 184 -0.28 -18.49 0.47
N LEU A 185 0.42 -17.36 0.32
CA LEU A 185 0.32 -16.21 1.22
C LEU A 185 -1.02 -15.46 1.11
N LEU A 186 -1.75 -15.62 0.00
CA LEU A 186 -3.07 -15.03 -0.21
C LEU A 186 -4.11 -15.50 0.82
N ASN A 187 -3.86 -16.64 1.48
CA ASN A 187 -4.72 -17.18 2.53
C ASN A 187 -4.46 -16.58 3.93
N LYS A 188 -3.42 -15.76 4.08
CA LYS A 188 -3.09 -15.17 5.38
C LYS A 188 -4.03 -14.01 5.73
N PRO A 189 -4.31 -13.82 7.04
CA PRO A 189 -5.08 -12.66 7.50
C PRO A 189 -4.31 -11.36 7.23
N VAL A 190 -5.03 -10.33 6.83
CA VAL A 190 -4.46 -9.00 6.54
C VAL A 190 -5.27 -7.90 7.22
N SER A 191 -4.62 -6.77 7.46
CA SER A 191 -5.28 -5.56 7.93
C SER A 191 -6.01 -4.90 6.77
N CYS A 192 -7.32 -4.70 6.92
CA CYS A 192 -8.17 -4.08 5.89
C CYS A 192 -8.61 -2.65 6.28
N GLN A 193 -8.07 -2.09 7.37
CA GLN A 193 -8.26 -0.68 7.73
C GLN A 193 -7.42 0.20 6.81
N GLU A 194 -7.96 1.36 6.48
CA GLU A 194 -7.23 2.47 5.85
C GLU A 194 -6.54 3.30 6.91
#